data_2624766ff6fb57465f489d349e63a343
#
_entry.id   2624766ff6fb57465f489d349e63a343
#
_cell.length_a   1.000
_cell.length_b   1.000
_cell.length_c   1.000
_cell.angle_alpha   90.00
_cell.angle_beta   90.00
_cell.angle_gamma   90.00
#
_symmetry.space_group_name_H-M   'P 1'
#
loop_
_entity.id
_entity.type
_entity.pdbx_description
1 polymer ?
#
loop_
_entity_poly.entity_id
_entity_poly.type
_entity_poly.pdbx_seq_one_letter_code
_entity_poly.pdbx_strand_id
1 'polypeptide(L)'
;MTVSAQVEEPPLRIAVVNLSVLLEKAPQSQAASNKLKAEYSAKEQQLEAEKNAIKQAQDTLTNQIEAGTLNATDQLQQERDLRSRERTYTRNMEDFRDELRTARDLAMDSVQNVIFQAIEEVRAQQGIDLVFKENDYIAASKRVDMTDKVLAYLVTQQSNTGQSPPPSNKQ
;
A
#
# COMPACT_ATOMS: atom_id res chain seq x y z
N MET A 1 -13.58 22.58 62.02
CA MET A 1 -13.56 23.15 60.70
C MET A 1 -12.71 22.27 59.83
N THR A 2 -13.32 21.39 59.06
CA THR A 2 -12.64 20.49 58.11
C THR A 2 -12.57 21.19 56.75
N VAL A 3 -11.36 21.63 56.40
CA VAL A 3 -11.06 22.14 55.04
C VAL A 3 -10.98 20.93 54.13
N SER A 4 -12.03 20.69 53.31
CA SER A 4 -11.96 19.73 52.21
C SER A 4 -11.01 20.34 51.17
N ALA A 5 -9.86 19.73 51.00
CA ALA A 5 -8.97 20.01 49.89
C ALA A 5 -9.71 19.54 48.62
N GLN A 6 -10.23 20.44 47.79
CA GLN A 6 -10.66 20.13 46.44
C GLN A 6 -9.39 19.77 45.65
N VAL A 7 -9.33 18.51 45.26
CA VAL A 7 -8.34 18.07 44.25
C VAL A 7 -8.88 18.61 42.92
N GLU A 8 -8.31 19.74 42.46
CA GLU A 8 -8.57 20.22 41.09
C GLU A 8 -7.96 19.21 40.15
N GLU A 9 -8.80 18.45 39.46
CA GLU A 9 -8.37 17.59 38.34
C GLU A 9 -7.80 18.50 37.22
N PRO A 10 -6.65 18.14 36.64
CA PRO A 10 -6.08 18.90 35.55
C PRO A 10 -7.05 19.01 34.36
N PRO A 11 -7.08 20.14 33.66
CA PRO A 11 -7.99 20.31 32.52
C PRO A 11 -7.74 19.28 31.43
N LEU A 12 -8.81 18.67 30.93
CA LEU A 12 -8.77 17.69 29.86
C LEU A 12 -8.11 18.28 28.60
N ARG A 13 -7.09 17.63 28.09
CA ARG A 13 -6.34 18.04 26.89
C ARG A 13 -6.77 17.22 25.69
N ILE A 14 -7.36 17.89 24.70
CA ILE A 14 -7.87 17.25 23.49
C ILE A 14 -7.03 17.71 22.29
N ALA A 15 -6.78 16.79 21.38
CA ALA A 15 -6.18 17.07 20.08
C ALA A 15 -7.00 16.46 18.94
N VAL A 16 -6.71 16.92 17.73
CA VAL A 16 -7.25 16.34 16.49
C VAL A 16 -6.11 15.95 15.56
N VAL A 17 -6.37 14.98 14.69
CA VAL A 17 -5.43 14.51 13.70
C VAL A 17 -6.13 14.26 12.36
N ASN A 18 -5.47 14.60 11.25
CA ASN A 18 -5.93 14.26 9.92
C ASN A 18 -5.24 12.98 9.44
N LEU A 19 -5.93 11.86 9.58
CA LEU A 19 -5.43 10.54 9.20
C LEU A 19 -5.18 10.43 7.69
N SER A 20 -6.04 11.05 6.88
CA SER A 20 -5.89 11.05 5.42
C SER A 20 -4.59 11.73 4.99
N VAL A 21 -4.26 12.87 5.60
CA VAL A 21 -2.98 13.58 5.35
C VAL A 21 -1.79 12.75 5.82
N LEU A 22 -1.89 12.06 6.95
CA LEU A 22 -0.82 11.18 7.45
C LEU A 22 -0.60 10.00 6.49
N LEU A 23 -1.67 9.33 6.06
CA LEU A 23 -1.59 8.23 5.09
C LEU A 23 -0.98 8.65 3.75
N GLU A 24 -1.30 9.87 3.28
CA GLU A 24 -0.77 10.39 2.03
C GLU A 24 0.72 10.79 2.13
N LYS A 25 1.10 11.46 3.24
CA LYS A 25 2.41 12.11 3.39
C LYS A 25 3.44 11.31 4.20
N ALA A 26 3.00 10.28 4.92
CA ALA A 26 3.93 9.47 5.71
C ALA A 26 4.96 8.78 4.80
N PRO A 27 6.25 8.86 5.13
CA PRO A 27 7.29 8.22 4.34
C PRO A 27 7.15 6.69 4.34
N GLN A 28 6.49 6.10 5.33
CA GLN A 28 6.15 4.68 5.39
C GLN A 28 5.18 4.27 4.29
N SER A 29 4.23 5.13 3.92
CA SER A 29 3.31 4.90 2.80
C SER A 29 4.05 4.83 1.47
N GLN A 30 4.99 5.75 1.25
CA GLN A 30 5.83 5.75 0.06
C GLN A 30 6.73 4.50 0.00
N ALA A 31 7.32 4.12 1.12
CA ALA A 31 8.15 2.92 1.22
C ALA A 31 7.35 1.64 0.92
N ALA A 32 6.13 1.52 1.47
CA ALA A 32 5.23 0.40 1.19
C ALA A 32 4.83 0.33 -0.30
N SER A 33 4.50 1.46 -0.91
CA SER A 33 4.19 1.55 -2.34
C SER A 33 5.37 1.14 -3.23
N ASN A 34 6.57 1.63 -2.92
CA ASN A 34 7.79 1.28 -3.65
C ASN A 34 8.13 -0.21 -3.52
N LYS A 35 7.95 -0.78 -2.33
CA LYS A 35 8.15 -2.21 -2.10
C LYS A 35 7.20 -3.06 -2.94
N LEU A 36 5.90 -2.75 -2.92
CA LEU A 36 4.90 -3.43 -3.75
C LEU A 36 5.24 -3.33 -5.24
N LYS A 37 5.60 -2.14 -5.72
CA LYS A 37 5.98 -1.94 -7.11
C LYS A 37 7.20 -2.79 -7.48
N ALA A 38 8.23 -2.84 -6.64
CA ALA A 38 9.41 -3.65 -6.87
C ALA A 38 9.09 -5.16 -6.89
N GLU A 39 8.23 -5.63 -5.98
CA GLU A 39 7.87 -7.04 -5.85
C GLU A 39 7.01 -7.53 -7.03
N TYR A 40 6.07 -6.72 -7.50
CA TYR A 40 5.10 -7.12 -8.52
C TYR A 40 5.49 -6.72 -9.95
N SER A 41 6.49 -5.85 -10.15
CA SER A 41 6.87 -5.34 -11.48
C SER A 41 7.30 -6.44 -12.45
N ALA A 42 8.04 -7.45 -12.00
CA ALA A 42 8.48 -8.55 -12.85
C ALA A 42 7.30 -9.39 -13.38
N LYS A 43 6.32 -9.67 -12.51
CA LYS A 43 5.11 -10.43 -12.87
C LYS A 43 4.21 -9.62 -13.83
N GLU A 44 4.10 -8.30 -13.60
CA GLU A 44 3.38 -7.38 -14.51
C GLU A 44 4.01 -7.37 -15.91
N GLN A 45 5.34 -7.25 -16.00
CA GLN A 45 6.07 -7.30 -17.27
C GLN A 45 5.91 -8.64 -17.97
N GLN A 46 5.93 -9.75 -17.24
CA GLN A 46 5.72 -11.08 -17.80
C GLN A 46 4.32 -11.24 -18.39
N LEU A 47 3.29 -10.75 -17.71
CA LEU A 47 1.91 -10.77 -18.20
C LEU A 47 1.73 -9.87 -19.43
N GLU A 48 2.37 -8.70 -19.47
CA GLU A 48 2.32 -7.83 -20.65
C GLU A 48 3.06 -8.46 -21.85
N ALA A 49 4.19 -9.13 -21.61
CA ALA A 49 4.88 -9.89 -22.67
C ALA A 49 4.03 -11.03 -23.21
N GLU A 50 3.34 -11.79 -22.34
CA GLU A 50 2.44 -12.87 -22.77
C GLU A 50 1.24 -12.34 -23.57
N LYS A 51 0.64 -11.23 -23.16
CA LYS A 51 -0.42 -10.54 -23.90
C LYS A 51 0.03 -10.16 -25.31
N ASN A 52 1.24 -9.58 -25.42
CA ASN A 52 1.78 -9.18 -26.71
C ASN A 52 2.10 -10.42 -27.59
N ALA A 53 2.60 -11.50 -27.01
CA ALA A 53 2.86 -12.75 -27.71
C ALA A 53 1.56 -13.40 -28.23
N ILE A 54 0.47 -13.37 -27.45
CA ILE A 54 -0.85 -13.84 -27.87
C ILE A 54 -1.35 -13.00 -29.04
N LYS A 55 -1.27 -11.67 -28.95
CA LYS A 55 -1.67 -10.77 -30.04
C LYS A 55 -0.89 -11.05 -31.34
N GLN A 56 0.43 -11.18 -31.25
CA GLN A 56 1.26 -11.51 -32.40
C GLN A 56 0.88 -12.87 -33.00
N ALA A 57 0.58 -13.86 -32.18
CA ALA A 57 0.12 -15.18 -32.67
C ALA A 57 -1.24 -15.10 -33.38
N GLN A 58 -2.16 -14.27 -32.87
CA GLN A 58 -3.45 -14.00 -33.54
C GLN A 58 -3.25 -13.35 -34.88
N ASP A 59 -2.46 -12.29 -34.95
CA ASP A 59 -2.18 -11.55 -36.19
C ASP A 59 -1.50 -12.47 -37.23
N THR A 60 -0.55 -13.29 -36.77
CA THR A 60 0.17 -14.24 -37.62
C THR A 60 -0.81 -15.30 -38.20
N LEU A 61 -1.66 -15.88 -37.35
CA LEU A 61 -2.64 -16.87 -37.78
C LEU A 61 -3.63 -16.29 -38.78
N THR A 62 -4.11 -15.07 -38.54
CA THR A 62 -5.01 -14.35 -39.47
C THR A 62 -4.35 -14.16 -40.82
N ASN A 63 -3.12 -13.65 -40.86
CA ASN A 63 -2.38 -13.44 -42.10
C ASN A 63 -2.13 -14.75 -42.87
N GLN A 64 -1.83 -15.85 -42.19
CA GLN A 64 -1.60 -17.16 -42.81
C GLN A 64 -2.88 -17.74 -43.40
N ILE A 65 -4.03 -17.54 -42.76
CA ILE A 65 -5.35 -17.95 -43.26
C ILE A 65 -5.70 -17.14 -44.51
N GLU A 66 -5.55 -15.82 -44.47
CA GLU A 66 -5.82 -14.95 -45.61
C GLU A 66 -4.93 -15.24 -46.83
N ALA A 67 -3.67 -15.57 -46.59
CA ALA A 67 -2.71 -15.94 -47.61
C ALA A 67 -2.91 -17.39 -48.17
N GLY A 68 -3.81 -18.19 -47.54
CA GLY A 68 -4.04 -19.58 -47.91
C GLY A 68 -2.81 -20.50 -47.74
N THR A 69 -1.91 -20.16 -46.82
CA THR A 69 -0.66 -20.90 -46.61
C THR A 69 -0.77 -22.01 -45.58
N LEU A 70 -1.90 -22.11 -44.86
CA LEU A 70 -2.16 -23.15 -43.87
C LEU A 70 -3.13 -24.23 -44.44
N ASN A 71 -2.83 -25.50 -44.15
CA ASN A 71 -3.81 -26.55 -44.30
C ASN A 71 -4.80 -26.56 -43.11
N ALA A 72 -5.97 -27.21 -43.33
CA ALA A 72 -7.05 -27.20 -42.34
C ALA A 72 -6.67 -27.82 -40.98
N THR A 73 -5.75 -28.81 -40.97
CA THR A 73 -5.31 -29.48 -39.75
C THR A 73 -4.39 -28.52 -38.90
N ASP A 74 -3.46 -27.87 -39.55
CA ASP A 74 -2.54 -26.93 -38.89
C ASP A 74 -3.28 -25.70 -38.41
N GLN A 75 -4.24 -25.18 -39.20
CA GLN A 75 -5.09 -24.08 -38.77
C GLN A 75 -5.86 -24.45 -37.49
N LEU A 76 -6.51 -25.60 -37.44
CA LEU A 76 -7.28 -26.05 -36.29
C LEU A 76 -6.38 -26.23 -35.05
N GLN A 77 -5.16 -26.73 -35.26
CA GLN A 77 -4.21 -26.89 -34.16
C GLN A 77 -3.76 -25.53 -33.60
N GLN A 78 -3.37 -24.57 -34.45
CA GLN A 78 -2.96 -23.24 -34.03
C GLN A 78 -4.09 -22.47 -33.32
N GLU A 79 -5.33 -22.59 -33.81
CA GLU A 79 -6.51 -22.02 -33.15
C GLU A 79 -6.74 -22.59 -31.74
N ARG A 80 -6.54 -23.91 -31.56
CA ARG A 80 -6.67 -24.54 -30.24
C ARG A 80 -5.60 -24.08 -29.27
N ASP A 81 -4.35 -24.00 -29.75
CA ASP A 81 -3.20 -23.56 -28.93
C ASP A 81 -3.37 -22.10 -28.51
N LEU A 82 -3.81 -21.25 -29.44
CA LEU A 82 -4.09 -19.85 -29.17
C LEU A 82 -5.19 -19.68 -28.09
N ARG A 83 -6.33 -20.36 -28.24
CA ARG A 83 -7.41 -20.36 -27.24
C ARG A 83 -6.96 -20.89 -25.88
N SER A 84 -6.05 -21.87 -25.86
CA SER A 84 -5.48 -22.39 -24.62
C SER A 84 -4.61 -21.34 -23.93
N ARG A 85 -3.75 -20.65 -24.69
CA ARG A 85 -2.90 -19.55 -24.17
C ARG A 85 -3.74 -18.39 -23.66
N GLU A 86 -4.78 -17.97 -24.38
CA GLU A 86 -5.71 -16.92 -23.96
C GLU A 86 -6.40 -17.24 -22.63
N ARG A 87 -6.89 -18.49 -22.47
CA ARG A 87 -7.50 -18.91 -21.19
C ARG A 87 -6.51 -18.90 -20.04
N THR A 88 -5.28 -19.36 -20.30
CA THR A 88 -4.22 -19.36 -19.30
C THR A 88 -3.83 -17.93 -18.90
N TYR A 89 -3.65 -17.05 -19.89
CA TYR A 89 -3.39 -15.63 -19.67
C TYR A 89 -4.50 -14.95 -18.84
N THR A 90 -5.76 -15.17 -19.19
CA THR A 90 -6.91 -14.61 -18.47
C THR A 90 -6.87 -15.01 -17.00
N ARG A 91 -6.66 -16.29 -16.70
CA ARG A 91 -6.53 -16.79 -15.33
C ARG A 91 -5.36 -16.16 -14.60
N ASN A 92 -4.18 -16.15 -15.21
CA ASN A 92 -2.98 -15.57 -14.61
C ASN A 92 -3.15 -14.07 -14.32
N MET A 93 -3.88 -13.35 -15.18
CA MET A 93 -4.19 -11.94 -14.98
C MET A 93 -5.18 -11.72 -13.81
N GLU A 94 -6.19 -12.58 -13.68
CA GLU A 94 -7.14 -12.56 -12.57
C GLU A 94 -6.41 -12.85 -11.25
N ASP A 95 -5.63 -13.92 -11.19
CA ASP A 95 -4.81 -14.29 -10.03
C ASP A 95 -3.86 -13.15 -9.62
N PHE A 96 -3.19 -12.53 -10.60
CA PHE A 96 -2.30 -11.39 -10.36
C PHE A 96 -3.03 -10.19 -9.76
N ARG A 97 -4.22 -9.87 -10.26
CA ARG A 97 -5.02 -8.76 -9.74
C ARG A 97 -5.45 -9.00 -8.30
N ASP A 98 -5.86 -10.22 -7.99
CA ASP A 98 -6.30 -10.61 -6.65
C ASP A 98 -5.10 -10.62 -5.66
N GLU A 99 -3.95 -11.16 -6.07
CA GLU A 99 -2.72 -11.11 -5.27
C GLU A 99 -2.28 -9.67 -5.00
N LEU A 100 -2.23 -8.82 -6.03
CA LEU A 100 -1.81 -7.42 -5.89
C LEU A 100 -2.78 -6.63 -5.01
N ARG A 101 -4.09 -6.89 -5.14
CA ARG A 101 -5.12 -6.27 -4.29
C ARG A 101 -4.91 -6.66 -2.83
N THR A 102 -4.79 -7.94 -2.55
CA THR A 102 -4.55 -8.45 -1.19
C THR A 102 -3.26 -7.88 -0.60
N ALA A 103 -2.18 -7.83 -1.38
CA ALA A 103 -0.91 -7.26 -0.94
C ALA A 103 -1.01 -5.75 -0.64
N ARG A 104 -1.79 -4.99 -1.44
CA ARG A 104 -2.06 -3.58 -1.18
C ARG A 104 -2.85 -3.36 0.11
N ASP A 105 -3.89 -4.16 0.32
CA ASP A 105 -4.72 -4.06 1.52
C ASP A 105 -3.87 -4.34 2.78
N LEU A 106 -3.06 -5.41 2.78
CA LEU A 106 -2.14 -5.73 3.88
C LEU A 106 -1.08 -4.65 4.11
N ALA A 107 -0.54 -4.06 3.03
CA ALA A 107 0.43 -2.99 3.14
C ALA A 107 -0.21 -1.72 3.73
N MET A 108 -1.44 -1.39 3.33
CA MET A 108 -2.19 -0.26 3.86
C MET A 108 -2.51 -0.45 5.35
N ASP A 109 -2.96 -1.62 5.75
CA ASP A 109 -3.21 -1.96 7.17
C ASP A 109 -1.93 -1.83 8.00
N SER A 110 -0.80 -2.30 7.47
CA SER A 110 0.50 -2.17 8.13
C SER A 110 0.90 -0.70 8.32
N VAL A 111 0.77 0.12 7.29
CA VAL A 111 1.04 1.58 7.37
C VAL A 111 0.11 2.25 8.37
N GLN A 112 -1.17 1.93 8.34
CA GLN A 112 -2.15 2.50 9.26
C GLN A 112 -1.80 2.17 10.72
N ASN A 113 -1.39 0.94 11.02
CA ASN A 113 -0.96 0.55 12.35
C ASN A 113 0.28 1.34 12.82
N VAL A 114 1.26 1.57 11.94
CA VAL A 114 2.44 2.40 12.26
C VAL A 114 2.03 3.84 12.55
N ILE A 115 1.09 4.39 11.79
CA ILE A 115 0.56 5.75 12.01
C ILE A 115 -0.18 5.81 13.36
N PHE A 116 -1.00 4.82 13.71
CA PHE A 116 -1.70 4.78 15.00
C PHE A 116 -0.72 4.70 16.18
N GLN A 117 0.35 3.91 16.07
CA GLN A 117 1.41 3.88 17.07
C GLN A 117 2.08 5.25 17.21
N ALA A 118 2.38 5.92 16.10
CA ALA A 118 2.97 7.26 16.12
C ALA A 118 2.05 8.30 16.76
N ILE A 119 0.74 8.24 16.49
CA ILE A 119 -0.26 9.10 17.12
C ILE A 119 -0.25 8.88 18.64
N GLU A 120 -0.24 7.62 19.09
CA GLU A 120 -0.24 7.28 20.51
C GLU A 120 1.04 7.77 21.21
N GLU A 121 2.19 7.59 20.61
CA GLU A 121 3.47 8.08 21.14
C GLU A 121 3.50 9.60 21.26
N VAL A 122 3.09 10.32 20.22
CA VAL A 122 3.03 11.80 20.25
C VAL A 122 1.97 12.28 21.26
N ARG A 123 0.82 11.59 21.36
CA ARG A 123 -0.20 11.85 22.38
C ARG A 123 0.37 11.76 23.78
N ALA A 124 1.06 10.65 24.09
CA ALA A 124 1.66 10.40 25.38
C ALA A 124 2.75 11.43 25.74
N GLN A 125 3.65 11.73 24.80
CA GLN A 125 4.72 12.73 24.97
C GLN A 125 4.19 14.13 25.27
N GLN A 126 3.03 14.49 24.70
CA GLN A 126 2.42 15.80 24.89
C GLN A 126 1.42 15.85 26.04
N GLY A 127 1.15 14.74 26.72
CA GLY A 127 0.17 14.66 27.80
C GLY A 127 -1.24 15.01 27.31
N ILE A 128 -1.62 14.53 26.10
CA ILE A 128 -2.95 14.67 25.53
C ILE A 128 -3.80 13.50 26.00
N ASP A 129 -5.02 13.75 26.46
CA ASP A 129 -5.91 12.74 27.01
C ASP A 129 -6.73 12.06 25.93
N LEU A 130 -7.13 12.81 24.88
CA LEU A 130 -8.02 12.31 23.81
C LEU A 130 -7.63 12.88 22.45
N VAL A 131 -7.63 12.02 21.42
CA VAL A 131 -7.39 12.41 20.03
C VAL A 131 -8.57 12.01 19.16
N PHE A 132 -9.09 12.95 18.38
CA PHE A 132 -10.12 12.73 17.37
C PHE A 132 -9.50 12.73 15.96
N LYS A 133 -10.04 11.94 15.06
CA LYS A 133 -9.69 11.99 13.64
C LYS A 133 -10.62 12.99 12.89
N GLU A 134 -10.26 13.35 11.65
CA GLU A 134 -10.92 14.38 10.85
C GLU A 134 -12.41 14.19 10.63
N ASN A 135 -12.93 12.96 10.68
CA ASN A 135 -14.36 12.68 10.46
C ASN A 135 -15.20 12.74 11.75
N ASP A 136 -14.57 12.91 12.91
CA ASP A 136 -15.23 12.89 14.22
C ASP A 136 -15.50 14.32 14.75
N TYR A 137 -15.12 15.37 13.99
CA TYR A 137 -15.35 16.76 14.36
C TYR A 137 -15.68 17.62 13.12
N ILE A 138 -16.40 18.74 13.33
CA ILE A 138 -16.77 19.67 12.24
C ILE A 138 -15.69 20.74 12.03
N ALA A 139 -15.12 21.25 13.12
CA ALA A 139 -14.10 22.29 13.11
C ALA A 139 -13.17 22.18 14.31
N ALA A 140 -11.89 22.45 14.08
CA ALA A 140 -10.88 22.52 15.11
C ALA A 140 -9.91 23.68 14.84
N SER A 141 -9.36 24.28 15.89
CA SER A 141 -8.30 25.27 15.72
C SER A 141 -6.98 24.58 15.41
N LYS A 142 -6.08 25.26 14.67
CA LYS A 142 -4.73 24.76 14.41
C LYS A 142 -3.93 24.45 15.68
N ARG A 143 -4.29 25.06 16.81
CA ARG A 143 -3.62 24.85 18.09
C ARG A 143 -3.78 23.44 18.63
N VAL A 144 -4.91 22.79 18.36
CA VAL A 144 -5.22 21.42 18.79
C VAL A 144 -4.90 20.37 17.72
N ASP A 145 -4.52 20.79 16.51
CA ASP A 145 -4.13 19.90 15.42
C ASP A 145 -2.67 19.41 15.66
N MET A 146 -2.54 18.09 15.78
CA MET A 146 -1.24 17.45 15.98
C MET A 146 -0.71 16.72 14.74
N THR A 147 -1.37 16.85 13.59
CA THR A 147 -1.03 16.14 12.35
C THR A 147 0.44 16.34 11.96
N ASP A 148 0.91 17.59 11.94
CA ASP A 148 2.30 17.90 11.57
C ASP A 148 3.33 17.31 12.58
N LYS A 149 2.98 17.23 13.84
CA LYS A 149 3.85 16.64 14.87
C LYS A 149 3.96 15.13 14.72
N VAL A 150 2.85 14.47 14.41
CA VAL A 150 2.86 13.03 14.11
C VAL A 150 3.65 12.76 12.83
N LEU A 151 3.49 13.60 11.80
CA LEU A 151 4.25 13.47 10.56
C LEU A 151 5.77 13.63 10.82
N ALA A 152 6.18 14.62 11.59
CA ALA A 152 7.58 14.82 11.98
C ALA A 152 8.14 13.61 12.76
N TYR A 153 7.33 13.02 13.65
CA TYR A 153 7.70 11.81 14.37
C TYR A 153 7.92 10.62 13.43
N LEU A 154 7.01 10.40 12.47
CA LEU A 154 7.11 9.32 11.46
C LEU A 154 8.36 9.46 10.58
N VAL A 155 8.72 10.68 10.19
CA VAL A 155 9.96 10.98 9.44
C VAL A 155 11.20 10.61 10.27
N THR A 156 11.22 10.98 11.54
CA THR A 156 12.35 10.67 12.44
C THR A 156 12.51 9.16 12.66
N GLN A 157 11.41 8.44 12.84
CA GLN A 157 11.41 6.99 13.00
C GLN A 157 11.99 6.27 11.78
N GLN A 158 11.65 6.71 10.57
CA GLN A 158 12.19 6.10 9.36
C GLN A 158 13.69 6.32 9.21
N SER A 159 14.19 7.50 9.60
CA SER A 159 15.63 7.80 9.59
C SER A 159 16.41 6.89 10.54
N ASN A 160 15.82 6.55 11.68
CA ASN A 160 16.44 5.66 12.68
C ASN A 160 16.41 4.18 12.25
N THR A 161 15.37 3.75 11.53
CA THR A 161 15.26 2.35 11.04
C THR A 161 16.22 2.07 9.89
N GLY A 162 16.63 3.08 9.12
CA GLY A 162 17.65 2.99 8.07
C GLY A 162 19.09 2.87 8.59
N GLN A 163 19.31 3.08 9.90
CA GLN A 163 20.60 3.03 10.58
C GLN A 163 20.71 1.88 11.58
N SER A 164 20.24 0.68 11.23
CA SER A 164 20.59 -0.51 12.02
C SER A 164 22.10 -0.77 11.91
N PRO A 165 22.85 -0.78 13.03
CA PRO A 165 24.26 -1.15 12.99
C PRO A 165 24.41 -2.60 12.51
N PRO A 166 25.49 -2.94 11.79
CA PRO A 166 25.75 -4.31 11.37
C PRO A 166 25.84 -5.22 12.60
N PRO A 167 25.38 -6.49 12.52
CA PRO A 167 25.45 -7.43 13.62
C PRO A 167 26.90 -7.56 14.09
N SER A 168 27.16 -7.20 15.34
CA SER A 168 28.47 -7.41 15.94
C SER A 168 28.73 -8.91 16.04
N ASN A 169 29.61 -9.39 15.20
CA ASN A 169 30.16 -10.74 15.22
C ASN A 169 30.96 -10.88 16.53
N LYS A 170 30.36 -11.50 17.55
CA LYS A 170 31.12 -11.98 18.71
C LYS A 170 31.78 -13.30 18.34
N GLN A 171 33.10 -13.24 18.19
CA GLN A 171 33.98 -14.41 18.25
C GLN A 171 33.90 -15.09 19.61
#